data_b5676db02ec34eee7b3b2ea15bacaffa
#
_entry.id   b5676db02ec34eee7b3b2ea15bacaffa
#
_cell.length_a   1.000
_cell.length_b   1.000
_cell.length_c   1.000
_cell.angle_alpha   90.00
_cell.angle_beta   90.00
_cell.angle_gamma   90.00
#
_symmetry.space_group_name_H-M   'P 1'
#
loop_
_entity.id
_entity.type
_entity.pdbx_description
1 polymer ?
#
loop_
_entity_poly.entity_id
_entity_poly.type
_entity_poly.pdbx_seq_one_letter_code
_entity_poly.pdbx_strand_id
1 'polypeptide(L)'
;MTELTLQRLKASGWTPGRKVDISPIEKAYAEAGMVMPEKLREFFTEFGFLTIRYDIQHTELERHTLNPVSDFLNYSKEDFEHLFDDYEVFGTAYPVGFAYRGNMTIYYHDDGNFYIFMEPNPLYRCGKTADSLFNGLFGGDKSEWVNLDEETGLL
;
A
#
# COMPACT_ATOMS: atom_id res chain seq x y z
N MET A 1 -12.11 0.73 11.41
CA MET A 1 -10.97 1.68 11.50
C MET A 1 -10.85 2.21 12.92
N THR A 2 -9.62 2.37 13.40
CA THR A 2 -9.41 3.01 14.70
C THR A 2 -9.78 4.50 14.64
N GLU A 3 -9.98 5.12 15.79
CA GLU A 3 -10.26 6.55 15.86
C GLU A 3 -9.12 7.38 15.25
N LEU A 4 -7.87 6.98 15.54
CA LEU A 4 -6.68 7.64 14.99
C LEU A 4 -6.62 7.50 13.46
N THR A 5 -6.96 6.32 12.92
CA THR A 5 -7.06 6.12 11.47
C THR A 5 -8.03 7.12 10.85
N LEU A 6 -9.25 7.22 11.42
CA LEU A 6 -10.27 8.14 10.91
C LEU A 6 -9.82 9.59 10.98
N GLN A 7 -9.21 10.01 12.09
CA GLN A 7 -8.68 11.37 12.23
C GLN A 7 -7.67 11.69 11.13
N ARG A 8 -6.72 10.80 10.90
CA ARG A 8 -5.64 11.02 9.93
C ARG A 8 -6.14 10.98 8.48
N LEU A 9 -7.09 10.10 8.17
CA LEU A 9 -7.74 10.11 6.87
C LEU A 9 -8.49 11.42 6.61
N LYS A 10 -9.31 11.86 7.57
CA LYS A 10 -10.06 13.11 7.44
C LYS A 10 -9.15 14.32 7.30
N ALA A 11 -8.05 14.34 8.06
CA ALA A 11 -7.05 15.40 7.95
C ALA A 11 -6.37 15.42 6.58
N SER A 12 -6.31 14.30 5.87
CA SER A 12 -5.73 14.21 4.53
C SER A 12 -6.71 14.58 3.41
N GLY A 13 -7.98 14.83 3.74
CA GLY A 13 -9.01 15.19 2.77
C GLY A 13 -9.99 14.07 2.45
N TRP A 14 -9.88 12.93 3.10
CA TRP A 14 -10.84 11.85 2.91
C TRP A 14 -12.15 12.15 3.63
N THR A 15 -13.25 11.78 2.96
CA THR A 15 -14.59 11.75 3.55
C THR A 15 -15.27 10.44 3.16
N PRO A 16 -16.24 9.94 3.95
CA PRO A 16 -17.02 8.78 3.56
C PRO A 16 -17.69 9.01 2.21
N GLY A 17 -17.59 8.02 1.32
CA GLY A 17 -18.18 8.12 -0.01
C GLY A 17 -17.32 8.88 -1.02
N ARG A 18 -16.09 9.25 -0.66
CA ARG A 18 -15.15 9.91 -1.59
C ARG A 18 -15.00 9.08 -2.86
N LYS A 19 -15.08 9.76 -4.01
CA LYS A 19 -14.83 9.17 -5.33
C LYS A 19 -13.96 10.11 -6.12
N VAL A 20 -12.80 9.63 -6.57
CA VAL A 20 -11.87 10.43 -7.37
C VAL A 20 -11.65 9.79 -8.74
N ASP A 21 -11.24 10.61 -9.70
CA ASP A 21 -10.84 10.15 -11.01
C ASP A 21 -9.44 9.53 -10.90
N ILE A 22 -9.35 8.23 -11.16
CA ILE A 22 -8.09 7.48 -11.08
C ILE A 22 -7.45 7.24 -12.45
N SER A 23 -7.86 7.98 -13.47
CA SER A 23 -7.34 7.83 -14.83
C SER A 23 -5.81 7.81 -14.91
N PRO A 24 -5.05 8.66 -14.18
CA PRO A 24 -3.58 8.59 -14.21
C PRO A 24 -3.03 7.26 -13.72
N ILE A 25 -3.65 6.66 -12.72
CA ILE A 25 -3.23 5.35 -12.20
C ILE A 25 -3.60 4.26 -13.20
N GLU A 26 -4.82 4.29 -13.74
CA GLU A 26 -5.26 3.34 -14.76
C GLU A 26 -4.35 3.38 -15.99
N LYS A 27 -3.94 4.57 -16.40
CA LYS A 27 -3.03 4.75 -17.53
C LYS A 27 -1.67 4.11 -17.24
N ALA A 28 -1.12 4.33 -16.04
CA ALA A 28 0.16 3.74 -15.65
C ALA A 28 0.10 2.20 -15.67
N TYR A 29 -0.97 1.63 -15.16
CA TYR A 29 -1.20 0.18 -15.21
C TYR A 29 -1.28 -0.33 -16.65
N ALA A 30 -2.07 0.32 -17.49
CA ALA A 30 -2.25 -0.08 -18.89
C ALA A 30 -0.94 0.00 -19.66
N GLU A 31 -0.16 1.05 -19.49
CA GLU A 31 1.15 1.22 -20.14
C GLU A 31 2.15 0.15 -19.69
N ALA A 32 2.04 -0.33 -18.46
CA ALA A 32 2.86 -1.43 -17.95
C ALA A 32 2.36 -2.81 -18.40
N GLY A 33 1.22 -2.87 -19.09
CA GLY A 33 0.61 -4.14 -19.50
C GLY A 33 -0.04 -4.92 -18.37
N MET A 34 -0.38 -4.25 -17.29
CA MET A 34 -0.99 -4.86 -16.10
C MET A 34 -2.49 -4.59 -16.04
N VAL A 35 -3.25 -5.61 -15.68
CA VAL A 35 -4.70 -5.49 -15.49
C VAL A 35 -4.98 -5.26 -14.01
N MET A 36 -5.52 -4.09 -13.69
CA MET A 36 -5.83 -3.73 -12.31
C MET A 36 -6.98 -4.60 -11.77
N PRO A 37 -6.81 -5.29 -10.62
CA PRO A 37 -7.91 -6.00 -9.99
C PRO A 37 -9.04 -5.05 -9.60
N GLU A 38 -10.29 -5.52 -9.68
CA GLU A 38 -11.46 -4.69 -9.39
C GLU A 38 -11.47 -4.16 -7.96
N LYS A 39 -11.08 -4.97 -6.98
CA LYS A 39 -11.00 -4.52 -5.59
C LYS A 39 -9.97 -3.41 -5.41
N LEU A 40 -8.88 -3.45 -6.17
CA LEU A 40 -7.88 -2.39 -6.13
C LEU A 40 -8.41 -1.11 -6.79
N ARG A 41 -9.19 -1.25 -7.86
CA ARG A 41 -9.86 -0.11 -8.51
C ARG A 41 -10.82 0.58 -7.52
N GLU A 42 -11.61 -0.18 -6.79
CA GLU A 42 -12.50 0.34 -5.76
C GLU A 42 -11.71 1.07 -4.67
N PHE A 43 -10.60 0.48 -4.23
CA PHE A 43 -9.71 1.09 -3.25
C PHE A 43 -9.18 2.45 -3.73
N PHE A 44 -8.65 2.50 -4.94
CA PHE A 44 -8.11 3.75 -5.50
C PHE A 44 -9.21 4.80 -5.69
N THR A 45 -10.41 4.39 -6.07
CA THR A 45 -11.53 5.31 -6.26
C THR A 45 -11.85 6.07 -4.97
N GLU A 46 -11.74 5.41 -3.83
CA GLU A 46 -11.97 6.04 -2.53
C GLU A 46 -10.73 6.72 -1.96
N PHE A 47 -9.58 6.10 -2.05
CA PHE A 47 -8.37 6.52 -1.34
C PHE A 47 -7.24 7.03 -2.23
N GLY A 48 -7.33 6.87 -3.53
CA GLY A 48 -6.29 7.26 -4.45
C GLY A 48 -5.89 8.72 -4.33
N PHE A 49 -4.60 9.00 -4.49
CA PHE A 49 -3.98 10.32 -4.43
C PHE A 49 -3.98 10.98 -3.04
N LEU A 50 -4.47 10.31 -2.01
CA LEU A 50 -4.33 10.84 -0.65
C LEU A 50 -2.87 10.80 -0.21
N THR A 51 -2.45 11.86 0.45
CA THR A 51 -1.18 11.91 1.17
C THR A 51 -1.50 12.10 2.65
N ILE A 52 -1.18 11.11 3.45
CA ILE A 52 -1.43 11.13 4.89
C ILE A 52 -0.17 11.62 5.58
N ARG A 53 -0.24 12.80 6.21
CA ARG A 53 0.88 13.43 6.93
C ARG A 53 0.53 13.62 8.38
N TYR A 54 1.50 13.37 9.26
CA TYR A 54 1.34 13.62 10.69
C TYR A 54 2.71 13.72 11.37
N ASP A 55 2.75 14.40 12.52
CA ASP A 55 3.97 14.53 13.30
C ASP A 55 4.21 13.29 14.16
N ILE A 56 5.48 12.86 14.22
CA ILE A 56 5.93 11.82 15.12
C ILE A 56 6.77 12.49 16.19
N GLN A 57 6.34 12.39 17.46
CA GLN A 57 7.10 12.87 18.64
C GLN A 57 7.59 14.32 18.50
N HIS A 58 6.83 15.15 17.80
CA HIS A 58 7.10 16.60 17.61
C HIS A 58 8.38 16.92 16.84
N THR A 59 9.10 15.94 16.31
CA THR A 59 10.40 16.16 15.66
C THR A 59 10.42 15.73 14.19
N GLU A 60 9.53 14.85 13.76
CA GLU A 60 9.52 14.32 12.40
C GLU A 60 8.12 14.34 11.82
N LEU A 61 8.05 14.65 10.53
CA LEU A 61 6.81 14.56 9.76
C LEU A 61 6.80 13.20 9.05
N GLU A 62 5.81 12.36 9.37
CA GLU A 62 5.57 11.12 8.63
C GLU A 62 4.67 11.38 7.44
N ARG A 63 4.85 10.58 6.39
CA ARG A 63 4.08 10.71 5.16
C ARG A 63 3.88 9.35 4.49
N HIS A 64 2.62 9.10 4.10
CA HIS A 64 2.24 7.95 3.28
C HIS A 64 1.46 8.47 2.08
N THR A 65 1.80 8.03 0.88
CA THR A 65 1.20 8.53 -0.37
C THR A 65 0.53 7.39 -1.13
N LEU A 66 -0.76 7.52 -1.40
CA LEU A 66 -1.53 6.51 -2.10
C LEU A 66 -1.60 6.82 -3.60
N ASN A 67 -0.43 6.86 -4.21
CA ASN A 67 -0.24 7.08 -5.64
C ASN A 67 0.97 6.27 -6.10
N PRO A 68 0.76 5.21 -6.90
CA PRO A 68 1.83 4.29 -7.29
C PRO A 68 2.54 4.66 -8.59
N VAL A 69 2.16 5.75 -9.24
CA VAL A 69 2.59 6.01 -10.64
C VAL A 69 4.11 5.96 -10.79
N SER A 70 4.87 6.53 -9.85
CA SER A 70 6.34 6.53 -9.94
C SER A 70 6.97 5.15 -9.74
N ASP A 71 6.27 4.20 -9.11
CA ASP A 71 6.81 2.85 -8.91
C ASP A 71 6.97 2.11 -10.24
N PHE A 72 6.14 2.43 -11.23
CA PHE A 72 6.25 1.83 -12.57
C PHE A 72 7.51 2.24 -13.33
N LEU A 73 8.22 3.25 -12.85
CA LEU A 73 9.50 3.66 -13.45
C LEU A 73 10.65 2.72 -13.05
N ASN A 74 10.51 1.99 -11.97
CA ASN A 74 11.56 1.16 -11.38
C ASN A 74 11.42 -0.33 -11.70
N TYR A 75 10.22 -0.76 -12.11
CA TYR A 75 9.90 -2.17 -12.28
C TYR A 75 9.22 -2.43 -13.61
N SER A 76 9.50 -3.58 -14.21
CA SER A 76 8.75 -4.11 -15.34
C SER A 76 7.59 -4.98 -14.85
N LYS A 77 6.69 -5.36 -15.76
CA LYS A 77 5.59 -6.28 -15.45
C LYS A 77 6.11 -7.58 -14.81
N GLU A 78 7.21 -8.11 -15.34
CA GLU A 78 7.80 -9.36 -14.83
C GLU A 78 8.27 -9.22 -13.39
N ASP A 79 8.85 -8.07 -13.03
CA ASP A 79 9.27 -7.81 -11.65
C ASP A 79 8.07 -7.86 -10.70
N PHE A 80 6.94 -7.26 -11.08
CA PHE A 80 5.73 -7.29 -10.28
C PHE A 80 5.12 -8.70 -10.16
N GLU A 81 5.26 -9.53 -11.19
CA GLU A 81 4.74 -10.90 -11.19
C GLU A 81 5.50 -11.83 -10.24
N HIS A 82 6.74 -11.49 -9.87
CA HIS A 82 7.64 -12.35 -9.09
C HIS A 82 8.21 -11.67 -7.85
N LEU A 83 7.66 -10.52 -7.48
CA LEU A 83 8.26 -9.66 -6.46
C LEU A 83 8.44 -10.34 -5.10
N PHE A 84 7.50 -11.20 -4.71
CA PHE A 84 7.51 -11.86 -3.40
C PHE A 84 7.84 -13.36 -3.48
N ASP A 85 8.44 -13.81 -4.58
CA ASP A 85 8.74 -15.23 -4.78
C ASP A 85 9.67 -15.79 -3.69
N ASP A 86 10.63 -15.01 -3.22
CA ASP A 86 11.54 -15.43 -2.13
C ASP A 86 10.81 -15.71 -0.81
N TYR A 87 9.63 -15.15 -0.63
CA TYR A 87 8.77 -15.38 0.52
C TYR A 87 7.73 -16.47 0.26
N GLU A 88 7.78 -17.12 -0.90
CA GLU A 88 6.80 -18.12 -1.34
C GLU A 88 5.38 -17.54 -1.44
N VAL A 89 5.26 -16.24 -1.67
CA VAL A 89 4.01 -15.55 -1.97
C VAL A 89 3.97 -15.35 -3.48
N PHE A 90 3.43 -16.36 -4.19
CA PHE A 90 3.43 -16.39 -5.64
C PHE A 90 2.24 -15.65 -6.22
N GLY A 91 2.45 -14.96 -7.32
CA GLY A 91 1.46 -14.14 -8.00
C GLY A 91 1.94 -12.70 -8.13
N THR A 92 1.09 -11.86 -8.71
CA THR A 92 1.42 -10.48 -9.00
C THR A 92 1.23 -9.58 -7.78
N ALA A 93 2.22 -8.72 -7.52
CA ALA A 93 2.13 -7.61 -6.59
C ALA A 93 1.79 -6.34 -7.37
N TYR A 94 0.66 -5.70 -7.06
CA TYR A 94 0.18 -4.50 -7.74
C TYR A 94 0.55 -3.28 -6.93
N PRO A 95 1.31 -2.30 -7.48
CA PRO A 95 1.73 -1.13 -6.71
C PRO A 95 0.55 -0.24 -6.32
N VAL A 96 0.54 0.21 -5.07
CA VAL A 96 -0.51 1.04 -4.47
C VAL A 96 0.00 2.43 -4.12
N GLY A 97 1.21 2.51 -3.62
CA GLY A 97 1.79 3.76 -3.17
C GLY A 97 3.02 3.56 -2.30
N PHE A 98 3.33 4.57 -1.51
CA PHE A 98 4.55 4.60 -0.71
C PHE A 98 4.24 4.89 0.75
N ALA A 99 4.95 4.19 1.64
CA ALA A 99 4.83 4.35 3.08
C ALA A 99 6.12 4.92 3.67
N TYR A 100 6.00 5.51 4.85
CA TYR A 100 7.15 5.97 5.64
C TYR A 100 8.09 6.87 4.84
N ARG A 101 7.55 7.95 4.27
CA ARG A 101 8.31 8.96 3.50
C ARG A 101 8.99 8.38 2.26
N GLY A 102 8.40 7.32 1.69
CA GLY A 102 8.95 6.66 0.50
C GLY A 102 9.95 5.56 0.79
N ASN A 103 10.22 5.24 2.06
CA ASN A 103 11.18 4.19 2.43
C ASN A 103 10.66 2.78 2.13
N MET A 104 9.33 2.62 2.09
CA MET A 104 8.70 1.33 1.79
C MET A 104 7.61 1.52 0.74
N THR A 105 7.33 0.46 0.00
CA THR A 105 6.28 0.47 -1.03
C THR A 105 5.09 -0.35 -0.57
N ILE A 106 3.88 0.15 -0.87
CA ILE A 106 2.62 -0.52 -0.57
C ILE A 106 2.17 -1.27 -1.82
N TYR A 107 1.81 -2.55 -1.65
CA TYR A 107 1.31 -3.41 -2.73
C TYR A 107 -0.01 -4.05 -2.36
N TYR A 108 -0.82 -4.33 -3.37
CA TYR A 108 -1.95 -5.24 -3.31
C TYR A 108 -1.58 -6.50 -4.09
N HIS A 109 -1.90 -7.69 -3.58
CA HIS A 109 -1.45 -8.94 -4.18
C HIS A 109 -2.61 -9.77 -4.71
N ASP A 110 -2.32 -10.67 -5.65
CA ASP A 110 -3.30 -11.63 -6.19
C ASP A 110 -4.01 -12.44 -5.10
N ASP A 111 -3.35 -12.66 -3.95
CA ASP A 111 -3.97 -13.35 -2.82
C ASP A 111 -5.01 -12.51 -2.06
N GLY A 112 -5.22 -11.27 -2.47
CA GLY A 112 -6.19 -10.35 -1.86
C GLY A 112 -5.68 -9.59 -0.65
N ASN A 113 -4.43 -9.79 -0.25
CA ASN A 113 -3.83 -9.05 0.86
C ASN A 113 -3.09 -7.81 0.37
N PHE A 114 -3.07 -6.79 1.23
CA PHE A 114 -2.10 -5.70 1.12
C PHE A 114 -0.78 -6.12 1.75
N TYR A 115 0.32 -5.60 1.19
CA TYR A 115 1.68 -5.82 1.67
C TYR A 115 2.42 -4.50 1.72
N ILE A 116 3.37 -4.39 2.66
CA ILE A 116 4.33 -3.30 2.68
C ILE A 116 5.73 -3.92 2.64
N PHE A 117 6.56 -3.44 1.71
CA PHE A 117 7.83 -4.06 1.40
C PHE A 117 8.94 -3.04 1.26
N MET A 118 10.09 -3.34 1.86
CA MET A 118 11.37 -2.67 1.61
C MET A 118 12.33 -3.75 1.12
N GLU A 119 12.71 -3.70 -0.16
CA GLU A 119 13.54 -4.72 -0.77
C GLU A 119 14.97 -4.68 -0.19
N PRO A 120 15.59 -5.83 0.19
CA PRO A 120 15.10 -7.20 0.06
C PRO A 120 14.25 -7.67 1.26
N ASN A 121 14.16 -6.89 2.31
CA ASN A 121 13.36 -7.15 3.52
C ASN A 121 13.20 -5.85 4.33
N PRO A 122 12.21 -5.73 5.23
CA PRO A 122 11.18 -6.72 5.54
C PRO A 122 9.98 -6.70 4.59
N LEU A 123 9.19 -7.77 4.62
CA LEU A 123 7.89 -7.85 3.99
C LEU A 123 6.82 -8.08 5.06
N TYR A 124 5.83 -7.17 5.11
CA TYR A 124 4.69 -7.27 6.01
C TYR A 124 3.43 -7.59 5.23
N ARG A 125 2.68 -8.61 5.66
CA ARG A 125 1.31 -8.83 5.18
C ARG A 125 0.36 -8.04 6.05
N CYS A 126 -0.43 -7.17 5.44
CA CYS A 126 -1.21 -6.14 6.14
C CYS A 126 -2.71 -6.41 6.16
N GLY A 127 -3.15 -7.62 5.75
CA GLY A 127 -4.56 -7.99 5.72
C GLY A 127 -5.26 -7.63 4.41
N LYS A 128 -6.54 -7.97 4.33
CA LYS A 128 -7.31 -7.92 3.08
C LYS A 128 -8.16 -6.67 2.91
N THR A 129 -8.18 -5.78 3.87
CA THR A 129 -9.04 -4.60 3.86
C THR A 129 -8.24 -3.31 3.98
N ALA A 130 -8.83 -2.21 3.52
CA ALA A 130 -8.26 -0.88 3.75
C ALA A 130 -8.12 -0.62 5.26
N ASP A 131 -9.09 -1.08 6.05
CA ASP A 131 -9.06 -0.91 7.51
C ASP A 131 -7.81 -1.55 8.12
N SER A 132 -7.52 -2.79 7.79
CA SER A 132 -6.35 -3.49 8.34
C SER A 132 -5.03 -2.84 7.90
N LEU A 133 -4.94 -2.42 6.64
CA LEU A 133 -3.78 -1.70 6.13
C LEU A 133 -3.58 -0.38 6.89
N PHE A 134 -4.60 0.45 6.95
CA PHE A 134 -4.51 1.80 7.53
C PHE A 134 -4.36 1.78 9.04
N ASN A 135 -5.07 0.86 9.73
CA ASN A 135 -4.92 0.73 11.18
C ASN A 135 -3.48 0.45 11.58
N GLY A 136 -2.78 -0.39 10.81
CA GLY A 136 -1.37 -0.68 11.06
C GLY A 136 -0.45 0.42 10.59
N LEU A 137 -0.75 1.03 9.44
CA LEU A 137 0.14 2.01 8.82
C LEU A 137 0.16 3.34 9.59
N PHE A 138 -1.00 3.85 9.98
CA PHE A 138 -1.12 5.13 10.68
C PHE A 138 -2.22 5.19 11.74
N GLY A 139 -2.77 4.05 12.12
CA GLY A 139 -3.86 3.98 13.12
C GLY A 139 -3.47 3.44 14.48
N GLY A 140 -2.19 3.12 14.68
CA GLY A 140 -1.69 2.64 15.96
C GLY A 140 -2.05 1.20 16.29
N ASP A 141 -2.52 0.41 15.32
CA ASP A 141 -2.94 -0.98 15.56
C ASP A 141 -2.45 -1.90 14.43
N LYS A 142 -1.36 -2.61 14.68
CA LYS A 142 -0.77 -3.59 13.76
C LYS A 142 -1.18 -5.03 14.07
N SER A 143 -2.25 -5.23 14.82
CA SER A 143 -2.63 -6.58 15.28
C SER A 143 -2.93 -7.56 14.14
N GLU A 144 -3.34 -7.06 12.96
CA GLU A 144 -3.62 -7.88 11.79
C GLU A 144 -2.41 -8.04 10.85
N TRP A 145 -1.29 -7.38 11.17
CA TRP A 145 -0.09 -7.45 10.34
C TRP A 145 0.79 -8.63 10.75
N VAL A 146 1.46 -9.23 9.76
CA VAL A 146 2.40 -10.33 9.96
C VAL A 146 3.73 -9.97 9.31
N ASN A 147 4.82 -10.02 10.08
CA ASN A 147 6.17 -9.87 9.54
C ASN A 147 6.61 -11.21 8.95
N LEU A 148 6.66 -11.31 7.63
CA LEU A 148 6.98 -12.56 6.95
C LEU A 148 8.45 -12.96 7.09
N ASP A 149 9.33 -12.03 7.36
CA ASP A 149 10.74 -12.34 7.63
C ASP A 149 10.90 -13.14 8.91
N GLU A 150 10.18 -12.79 9.95
CA GLU A 150 10.16 -13.55 11.20
C GLU A 150 9.51 -14.91 11.01
N GLU A 151 8.38 -14.96 10.29
CA GLU A 151 7.62 -16.19 10.04
C GLU A 151 8.42 -17.18 9.19
N THR A 152 9.17 -16.68 8.18
CA THR A 152 9.93 -17.53 7.26
C THR A 152 11.37 -17.76 7.69
N GLY A 153 11.83 -17.07 8.72
CA GLY A 153 13.21 -17.19 9.19
C GLY A 153 14.24 -16.48 8.32
N LEU A 154 13.82 -15.50 7.52
CA LEU A 154 14.71 -14.73 6.64
C LEU A 154 15.45 -13.59 7.33
N LEU A 155 15.13 -13.31 8.59
CA LEU A 155 15.86 -12.32 9.38
C LEU A 155 17.08 -12.91 10.06
#